data_8512a279464e639ed9ddd8e1e107a8ae
#
_entry.id   8512a279464e639ed9ddd8e1e107a8ae
#
_cell.length_a   1.000
_cell.length_b   1.000
_cell.length_c   1.000
_cell.angle_alpha   90.00
_cell.angle_beta   90.00
_cell.angle_gamma   90.00
#
_symmetry.space_group_name_H-M   'P 1'
#
loop_
_entity.id
_entity.type
_entity.pdbx_description
1 polymer ?
#
loop_
_entity_poly.entity_id
_entity_poly.type
_entity_poly.pdbx_seq_one_letter_code
_entity_poly.pdbx_strand_id
1 'polypeptide(L)'
;MTIPPPPTPTHRWPKRLLLAVILALLVLPPLQTELHLLEVAPLDGYFDRVPFPKFTWDGLWESSYQPAMATYAEDRLGFRSWLQRLRNQLAYSVFGQTPVPVVVVGQDDVLFQPVSIEAYLGHDYSGLEMVHRVRRLRVVQDSLRAHGTQLLLVVAPGKARIVPQLLPARYAAQAPQPSNYQAVMLAARKYHLNVLDAAALLQQWQDTTRFPLFPRSGTHWSGYATTLIADTLFRRVEQLTRHDLPDFTSQGYRVATEIDSLRYTDDDLQLILNKIWKIKPYPVAYPHVVFGPETGKRRVNALVIGDSFAQSFYNFYPYYQKLFTPEARYWANYEYVFWPADAPDSHMVRDLNLRQQLTGRDVVLIIATEQNFGQLGFGFIDQAYRLFRPVSVDERVGIEKLYKELQEKATWEEMHNDEQIQQHLHERAESIYDHLHL
;
A
#
# COMPACT_ATOMS: atom_id res chain seq x y z
N MET A 1 -44.98 65.83 -8.39
CA MET A 1 -44.37 64.98 -7.36
C MET A 1 -44.97 63.59 -7.45
N THR A 2 -44.30 62.66 -8.05
CA THR A 2 -44.76 61.25 -8.14
C THR A 2 -44.35 60.52 -6.87
N ILE A 3 -45.32 60.02 -6.12
CA ILE A 3 -45.11 59.21 -4.92
C ILE A 3 -44.43 57.88 -5.34
N PRO A 4 -43.27 57.48 -4.74
CA PRO A 4 -42.67 56.20 -5.08
C PRO A 4 -43.62 55.06 -4.68
N PRO A 5 -43.63 53.95 -5.44
CA PRO A 5 -44.49 52.81 -5.14
C PRO A 5 -44.07 52.20 -3.78
N PRO A 6 -45.02 51.61 -3.03
CA PRO A 6 -44.72 51.00 -1.74
C PRO A 6 -43.74 49.84 -1.91
N PRO A 7 -42.81 49.60 -0.96
CA PRO A 7 -41.86 48.53 -1.04
C PRO A 7 -42.58 47.16 -1.12
N THR A 8 -42.25 46.38 -2.13
CA THR A 8 -42.76 45.01 -2.32
C THR A 8 -42.57 44.19 -1.04
N PRO A 9 -43.55 43.41 -0.60
CA PRO A 9 -43.43 42.60 0.60
C PRO A 9 -42.30 41.61 0.43
N THR A 10 -41.19 41.85 1.14
CA THR A 10 -40.08 40.88 1.14
C THR A 10 -40.57 39.60 1.79
N HIS A 11 -40.63 38.50 1.04
CA HIS A 11 -40.95 37.17 1.56
C HIS A 11 -40.02 36.84 2.71
N ARG A 12 -40.47 36.92 3.95
CA ARG A 12 -39.68 36.64 5.16
C ARG A 12 -39.48 35.15 5.42
N TRP A 13 -40.26 34.30 4.75
CA TRP A 13 -40.19 32.85 4.99
C TRP A 13 -38.87 32.22 4.55
N PRO A 14 -38.18 32.57 3.44
CA PRO A 14 -36.87 31.98 3.12
C PRO A 14 -35.81 32.31 4.18
N LYS A 15 -35.86 33.53 4.74
CA LYS A 15 -34.95 33.94 5.82
C LYS A 15 -35.20 33.15 7.12
N ARG A 16 -36.47 32.89 7.46
CA ARG A 16 -36.85 32.08 8.62
C ARG A 16 -36.44 30.61 8.43
N LEU A 17 -36.64 30.08 7.23
CA LEU A 17 -36.20 28.72 6.89
C LEU A 17 -34.69 28.60 7.00
N LEU A 18 -33.95 29.56 6.43
CA LEU A 18 -32.46 29.57 6.54
C LEU A 18 -32.02 29.63 8.01
N LEU A 19 -32.62 30.50 8.80
CA LEU A 19 -32.34 30.59 10.23
C LEU A 19 -32.64 29.26 10.95
N ALA A 20 -33.77 28.63 10.67
CA ALA A 20 -34.15 27.35 11.26
C ALA A 20 -33.14 26.23 10.89
N VAL A 21 -32.69 26.20 9.63
CA VAL A 21 -31.63 25.23 9.18
C VAL A 21 -30.33 25.49 9.90
N ILE A 22 -29.87 26.73 10.04
CA ILE A 22 -28.64 27.08 10.77
C ILE A 22 -28.78 26.67 12.22
N LEU A 23 -29.87 26.97 12.89
CA LEU A 23 -30.11 26.57 14.28
C LEU A 23 -30.17 25.05 14.43
N ALA A 24 -30.79 24.33 13.51
CA ALA A 24 -30.80 22.88 13.50
C ALA A 24 -29.39 22.30 13.35
N LEU A 25 -28.57 22.83 12.45
CA LEU A 25 -27.17 22.40 12.26
C LEU A 25 -26.29 22.66 13.48
N LEU A 26 -26.60 23.69 14.27
CA LEU A 26 -25.87 24.01 15.49
C LEU A 26 -26.33 23.18 16.70
N VAL A 27 -27.60 22.86 16.80
CA VAL A 27 -28.19 22.24 18.01
C VAL A 27 -28.31 20.72 17.89
N LEU A 28 -28.69 20.20 16.72
CA LEU A 28 -28.90 18.75 16.56
C LEU A 28 -27.65 17.89 16.76
N PRO A 29 -26.44 18.28 16.28
CA PRO A 29 -25.26 17.45 16.49
C PRO A 29 -24.86 17.29 17.98
N PRO A 30 -24.81 18.36 18.81
CA PRO A 30 -24.62 18.21 20.25
C PRO A 30 -25.70 17.35 20.93
N LEU A 31 -26.96 17.54 20.57
CA LEU A 31 -28.05 16.70 21.11
C LEU A 31 -27.87 15.24 20.73
N GLN A 32 -27.48 14.95 19.51
CA GLN A 32 -27.17 13.57 19.08
C GLN A 32 -25.99 12.97 19.86
N THR A 33 -24.98 13.78 20.18
CA THR A 33 -23.83 13.32 21.00
C THR A 33 -24.28 12.83 22.37
N GLU A 34 -25.22 13.54 23.01
CA GLU A 34 -25.67 13.22 24.37
C GLU A 34 -26.80 12.20 24.39
N LEU A 35 -27.77 12.34 23.49
CA LEU A 35 -29.02 11.59 23.56
C LEU A 35 -29.00 10.32 22.67
N HIS A 36 -28.04 10.19 21.76
CA HIS A 36 -27.93 9.04 20.83
C HIS A 36 -29.25 8.69 20.13
N LEU A 37 -29.97 9.73 19.64
CA LEU A 37 -31.32 9.63 19.08
C LEU A 37 -31.41 8.71 17.87
N LEU A 38 -30.32 8.64 17.09
CA LEU A 38 -30.23 7.85 15.86
C LEU A 38 -28.94 7.04 15.87
N GLU A 39 -29.01 5.84 15.32
CA GLU A 39 -27.83 5.04 15.06
C GLU A 39 -27.08 5.61 13.83
N VAL A 40 -25.85 6.05 14.03
CA VAL A 40 -25.00 6.61 12.99
C VAL A 40 -23.86 5.64 12.73
N ALA A 41 -23.87 5.00 11.55
CA ALA A 41 -22.80 4.09 11.14
C ALA A 41 -21.44 4.81 11.16
N PRO A 42 -20.39 4.19 11.74
CA PRO A 42 -19.04 4.75 11.74
C PRO A 42 -18.52 4.94 10.32
N LEU A 43 -17.47 5.74 10.17
CA LEU A 43 -16.74 5.83 8.91
C LEU A 43 -15.96 4.53 8.67
N ASP A 44 -15.80 4.18 7.39
CA ASP A 44 -14.93 3.09 6.99
C ASP A 44 -13.47 3.53 7.05
N GLY A 45 -12.56 2.61 7.40
CA GLY A 45 -11.14 2.85 7.56
C GLY A 45 -10.71 2.78 9.03
N TYR A 46 -9.40 2.88 9.24
CA TYR A 46 -8.82 2.89 10.58
C TYR A 46 -8.82 4.33 11.13
N PHE A 47 -9.47 4.52 12.28
CA PHE A 47 -9.53 5.80 12.98
C PHE A 47 -9.25 5.59 14.47
N ASP A 48 -8.14 6.14 14.93
CA ASP A 48 -7.92 6.27 16.37
C ASP A 48 -8.82 7.37 16.93
N ARG A 49 -9.54 7.06 18.01
CA ARG A 49 -10.29 8.09 18.71
C ARG A 49 -9.36 9.06 19.40
N VAL A 50 -9.60 10.33 19.21
CA VAL A 50 -8.83 11.40 19.85
C VAL A 50 -8.97 11.28 21.37
N PRO A 51 -7.87 11.12 22.14
CA PRO A 51 -7.94 11.07 23.60
C PRO A 51 -8.36 12.42 24.19
N PHE A 52 -8.97 12.38 25.38
CA PHE A 52 -9.28 13.65 26.09
C PHE A 52 -7.98 14.39 26.40
N PRO A 53 -7.85 15.66 25.99
CA PRO A 53 -6.62 16.41 26.18
C PRO A 53 -6.38 16.66 27.68
N LYS A 54 -5.12 16.47 28.11
CA LYS A 54 -4.73 16.79 29.48
C LYS A 54 -4.74 18.30 29.67
N PHE A 55 -5.48 18.77 30.69
CA PHE A 55 -5.46 20.17 31.04
C PHE A 55 -4.14 20.53 31.73
N THR A 56 -3.47 21.57 31.23
CA THR A 56 -2.33 22.21 31.88
C THR A 56 -2.49 23.71 31.76
N TRP A 57 -2.05 24.45 32.78
CA TRP A 57 -2.09 25.92 32.73
C TRP A 57 -1.20 26.50 31.62
N ASP A 58 -0.05 25.88 31.38
CA ASP A 58 0.85 26.26 30.29
C ASP A 58 0.19 26.04 28.93
N GLY A 59 -0.44 24.87 28.70
CA GLY A 59 -1.16 24.61 27.48
C GLY A 59 -2.33 25.55 27.22
N LEU A 60 -2.99 26.06 28.27
CA LEU A 60 -4.02 27.09 28.13
C LEU A 60 -3.42 28.44 27.68
N TRP A 61 -2.33 28.87 28.30
CA TRP A 61 -1.66 30.14 27.97
C TRP A 61 -0.93 30.11 26.64
N GLU A 62 -0.34 28.97 26.26
CA GLU A 62 0.32 28.76 24.97
C GLU A 62 -0.67 28.46 23.83
N SER A 63 -1.98 28.46 24.10
CA SER A 63 -3.04 28.20 23.14
C SER A 63 -3.00 26.80 22.49
N SER A 64 -2.36 25.82 23.13
CA SER A 64 -2.29 24.42 22.64
C SER A 64 -3.49 23.59 23.11
N TYR A 65 -4.07 23.91 24.27
CA TYR A 65 -5.20 23.16 24.85
C TYR A 65 -6.49 23.36 24.06
N GLN A 66 -6.80 24.58 23.60
CA GLN A 66 -8.03 24.88 22.88
C GLN A 66 -8.14 24.11 21.54
N PRO A 67 -7.12 24.06 20.68
CA PRO A 67 -7.15 23.21 19.47
C PRO A 67 -7.32 21.73 19.78
N ALA A 68 -6.64 21.21 20.80
CA ALA A 68 -6.76 19.82 21.22
C ALA A 68 -8.19 19.50 21.70
N MET A 69 -8.81 20.41 22.47
CA MET A 69 -10.19 20.30 22.91
C MET A 69 -11.19 20.37 21.76
N ALA A 70 -10.94 21.28 20.78
CA ALA A 70 -11.75 21.36 19.57
C ALA A 70 -11.70 20.04 18.77
N THR A 71 -10.51 19.50 18.54
CA THR A 71 -10.32 18.21 17.85
C THR A 71 -11.03 17.06 18.58
N TYR A 72 -10.94 17.04 19.91
CA TYR A 72 -11.66 16.05 20.73
C TYR A 72 -13.18 16.16 20.59
N ALA A 73 -13.72 17.41 20.63
CA ALA A 73 -15.15 17.65 20.47
C ALA A 73 -15.62 17.31 19.06
N GLU A 74 -14.87 17.69 18.03
CA GLU A 74 -15.16 17.33 16.64
C GLU A 74 -15.21 15.81 16.41
N ASP A 75 -14.29 15.06 17.04
CA ASP A 75 -14.24 13.61 16.90
C ASP A 75 -15.49 12.92 17.46
N ARG A 76 -16.15 13.53 18.45
CA ARG A 76 -17.34 13.00 19.14
C ARG A 76 -18.65 13.65 18.72
N LEU A 77 -18.61 14.63 17.84
CA LEU A 77 -19.80 15.35 17.41
C LEU A 77 -20.80 14.41 16.75
N GLY A 78 -22.02 14.40 17.24
CA GLY A 78 -23.10 13.62 16.66
C GLY A 78 -23.33 13.97 15.19
N PHE A 79 -23.75 13.00 14.38
CA PHE A 79 -23.86 13.11 12.91
C PHE A 79 -22.55 13.38 12.16
N ARG A 80 -21.37 13.45 12.83
CA ARG A 80 -20.08 13.71 12.16
C ARG A 80 -19.88 12.80 10.95
N SER A 81 -20.13 11.50 11.08
CA SER A 81 -19.96 10.55 9.97
C SER A 81 -20.88 10.85 8.78
N TRP A 82 -22.14 11.26 9.03
CA TRP A 82 -23.06 11.66 7.97
C TRP A 82 -22.64 12.95 7.29
N LEU A 83 -22.21 13.95 8.06
CA LEU A 83 -21.73 15.22 7.52
C LEU A 83 -20.46 15.03 6.69
N GLN A 84 -19.55 14.16 7.12
CA GLN A 84 -18.37 13.82 6.34
C GLN A 84 -18.74 13.08 5.05
N ARG A 85 -19.66 12.10 5.10
CA ARG A 85 -20.14 11.44 3.88
C ARG A 85 -20.80 12.40 2.92
N LEU A 86 -21.60 13.34 3.42
CA LEU A 86 -22.23 14.39 2.59
C LEU A 86 -21.17 15.30 1.95
N ARG A 87 -20.22 15.79 2.72
CA ARG A 87 -19.11 16.61 2.21
C ARG A 87 -18.34 15.86 1.12
N ASN A 88 -17.98 14.60 1.37
CA ASN A 88 -17.22 13.78 0.42
C ASN A 88 -18.04 13.52 -0.84
N GLN A 89 -19.35 13.28 -0.70
CA GLN A 89 -20.24 13.12 -1.84
C GLN A 89 -20.36 14.39 -2.68
N LEU A 90 -20.49 15.55 -2.06
CA LEU A 90 -20.56 16.84 -2.76
C LEU A 90 -19.25 17.14 -3.49
N ALA A 91 -18.10 16.95 -2.84
CA ALA A 91 -16.80 17.13 -3.45
C ALA A 91 -16.63 16.24 -4.69
N TYR A 92 -17.03 14.99 -4.58
CA TYR A 92 -16.97 14.03 -5.67
C TYR A 92 -17.94 14.39 -6.81
N SER A 93 -19.23 14.63 -6.50
CA SER A 93 -20.26 14.79 -7.53
C SER A 93 -20.20 16.14 -8.26
N VAL A 94 -19.73 17.21 -7.58
CA VAL A 94 -19.69 18.57 -8.15
C VAL A 94 -18.33 18.88 -8.76
N PHE A 95 -17.24 18.42 -8.13
CA PHE A 95 -15.88 18.80 -8.53
C PHE A 95 -15.04 17.64 -9.08
N GLY A 96 -15.56 16.40 -9.09
CA GLY A 96 -14.78 15.22 -9.49
C GLY A 96 -13.54 14.98 -8.62
N GLN A 97 -13.59 15.41 -7.35
CA GLN A 97 -12.47 15.37 -6.42
C GLN A 97 -12.86 14.67 -5.12
N THR A 98 -11.87 14.29 -4.35
CA THR A 98 -12.08 13.77 -3.01
C THR A 98 -11.22 14.56 -2.00
N PRO A 99 -11.76 14.87 -0.82
CA PRO A 99 -10.94 15.42 0.27
C PRO A 99 -10.09 14.38 0.99
N VAL A 100 -10.16 13.10 0.58
CA VAL A 100 -9.35 12.00 1.14
C VAL A 100 -7.98 12.01 0.44
N PRO A 101 -6.89 12.38 1.14
CA PRO A 101 -5.60 12.65 0.49
C PRO A 101 -4.95 11.40 -0.13
N VAL A 102 -5.31 10.21 0.36
CA VAL A 102 -4.77 8.94 -0.13
C VAL A 102 -5.51 8.37 -1.35
N VAL A 103 -6.46 9.14 -1.93
CA VAL A 103 -7.22 8.73 -3.12
C VAL A 103 -7.22 9.84 -4.15
N VAL A 104 -6.95 9.46 -5.40
CA VAL A 104 -7.11 10.31 -6.58
C VAL A 104 -8.19 9.73 -7.46
N VAL A 105 -9.14 10.57 -7.88
CA VAL A 105 -10.19 10.20 -8.83
C VAL A 105 -9.66 10.40 -10.25
N GLY A 106 -9.56 9.33 -11.00
CA GLY A 106 -9.15 9.33 -12.41
C GLY A 106 -10.32 9.45 -13.36
N GLN A 107 -10.05 9.23 -14.65
CA GLN A 107 -11.10 9.16 -15.67
C GLN A 107 -11.97 7.93 -15.41
N ASP A 108 -13.24 8.02 -15.86
CA ASP A 108 -14.23 6.96 -15.69
C ASP A 108 -14.38 6.48 -14.23
N ASP A 109 -14.24 7.40 -13.28
CA ASP A 109 -14.33 7.13 -11.84
C ASP A 109 -13.34 6.05 -11.31
N VAL A 110 -12.26 5.80 -12.02
CA VAL A 110 -11.22 4.88 -11.55
C VAL A 110 -10.45 5.53 -10.42
N LEU A 111 -10.33 4.82 -9.30
CA LEU A 111 -9.62 5.32 -8.14
C LEU A 111 -8.15 4.86 -8.14
N PHE A 112 -7.26 5.77 -7.77
CA PHE A 112 -5.83 5.55 -7.67
C PHE A 112 -5.31 5.95 -6.29
N GLN A 113 -4.24 5.32 -5.85
CA GLN A 113 -3.41 5.88 -4.78
C GLN A 113 -2.42 6.89 -5.37
N PRO A 114 -2.20 8.08 -4.74
CA PRO A 114 -1.19 9.04 -5.19
C PRO A 114 0.19 8.40 -5.38
N VAL A 115 0.64 7.60 -4.40
CA VAL A 115 1.95 6.92 -4.45
C VAL A 115 2.14 6.01 -5.68
N SER A 116 1.06 5.40 -6.19
CA SER A 116 1.10 4.60 -7.42
C SER A 116 1.32 5.49 -8.67
N ILE A 117 0.76 6.70 -8.65
CA ILE A 117 0.95 7.68 -9.73
C ILE A 117 2.36 8.25 -9.70
N GLU A 118 2.85 8.64 -8.51
CA GLU A 118 4.19 9.18 -8.31
C GLU A 118 5.28 8.18 -8.75
N ALA A 119 5.14 6.91 -8.37
CA ALA A 119 6.05 5.84 -8.79
C ALA A 119 6.03 5.61 -10.30
N TYR A 120 4.84 5.63 -10.93
CA TYR A 120 4.71 5.49 -12.38
C TYR A 120 5.36 6.65 -13.15
N LEU A 121 5.18 7.89 -12.65
CA LEU A 121 5.75 9.10 -13.26
C LEU A 121 7.25 9.29 -12.94
N GLY A 122 7.79 8.56 -11.96
CA GLY A 122 9.19 8.64 -11.54
C GLY A 122 9.50 9.80 -10.61
N HIS A 123 8.50 10.37 -9.93
CA HIS A 123 8.70 11.48 -9.00
C HIS A 123 9.46 11.07 -7.73
N ASP A 124 9.43 9.78 -7.38
CA ASP A 124 10.15 9.16 -6.25
C ASP A 124 11.52 8.59 -6.65
N TYR A 125 12.05 8.95 -7.84
CA TYR A 125 13.23 8.33 -8.43
C TYR A 125 14.49 8.45 -7.55
N SER A 126 15.05 7.28 -7.20
CA SER A 126 16.29 7.13 -6.45
C SER A 126 17.19 6.05 -7.09
N GLY A 127 17.45 6.17 -8.38
CA GLY A 127 18.05 5.11 -9.21
C GLY A 127 19.35 4.53 -8.69
N LEU A 128 20.25 5.36 -8.11
CA LEU A 128 21.50 4.87 -7.51
C LEU A 128 21.22 3.93 -6.34
N GLU A 129 20.28 4.30 -5.49
CA GLU A 129 19.87 3.53 -4.34
C GLU A 129 19.22 2.19 -4.74
N MET A 130 18.40 2.21 -5.81
CA MET A 130 17.83 0.99 -6.38
C MET A 130 18.89 0.02 -6.89
N VAL A 131 19.88 0.52 -7.64
CA VAL A 131 21.01 -0.29 -8.12
C VAL A 131 21.75 -0.93 -6.93
N HIS A 132 21.92 -0.17 -5.86
CA HIS A 132 22.60 -0.61 -4.66
C HIS A 132 21.85 -1.72 -3.93
N ARG A 133 20.55 -1.53 -3.69
CA ARG A 133 19.68 -2.55 -3.08
C ARG A 133 19.65 -3.84 -3.90
N VAL A 134 19.62 -3.75 -5.24
CA VAL A 134 19.69 -4.93 -6.12
C VAL A 134 21.04 -5.64 -6.02
N ARG A 135 22.16 -4.91 -5.90
CA ARG A 135 23.49 -5.53 -5.69
C ARG A 135 23.54 -6.29 -4.36
N ARG A 136 23.06 -5.68 -3.26
CA ARG A 136 22.95 -6.36 -1.95
C ARG A 136 22.08 -7.61 -2.06
N LEU A 137 20.93 -7.48 -2.71
CA LEU A 137 20.01 -8.60 -2.91
C LEU A 137 20.66 -9.74 -3.71
N ARG A 138 21.53 -9.41 -4.68
CA ARG A 138 22.31 -10.42 -5.41
C ARG A 138 23.25 -11.19 -4.47
N VAL A 139 23.94 -10.51 -3.57
CA VAL A 139 24.80 -11.20 -2.56
C VAL A 139 23.96 -12.10 -1.66
N VAL A 140 22.81 -11.63 -1.22
CA VAL A 140 21.86 -12.43 -0.42
C VAL A 140 21.39 -13.66 -1.22
N GLN A 141 21.02 -13.49 -2.50
CA GLN A 141 20.63 -14.59 -3.38
C GLN A 141 21.72 -15.66 -3.47
N ASP A 142 22.96 -15.27 -3.70
CA ASP A 142 24.06 -16.22 -3.83
C ASP A 142 24.39 -16.92 -2.51
N SER A 143 24.31 -16.19 -1.40
CA SER A 143 24.50 -16.75 -0.07
C SER A 143 23.40 -17.75 0.30
N LEU A 144 22.14 -17.42 0.06
CA LEU A 144 21.02 -18.33 0.28
C LEU A 144 21.15 -19.59 -0.58
N ARG A 145 21.50 -19.41 -1.87
CA ARG A 145 21.71 -20.54 -2.80
C ARG A 145 22.80 -21.49 -2.33
N ALA A 146 23.90 -20.97 -1.78
CA ALA A 146 24.96 -21.77 -1.20
C ALA A 146 24.49 -22.63 0.00
N HIS A 147 23.41 -22.22 0.65
CA HIS A 147 22.75 -22.97 1.73
C HIS A 147 21.52 -23.77 1.28
N GLY A 148 21.30 -23.90 -0.03
CA GLY A 148 20.20 -24.68 -0.60
C GLY A 148 18.87 -23.93 -0.74
N THR A 149 18.79 -22.66 -0.34
CA THR A 149 17.59 -21.83 -0.41
C THR A 149 17.58 -20.98 -1.68
N GLN A 150 16.50 -20.97 -2.44
CA GLN A 150 16.33 -20.09 -3.60
C GLN A 150 15.79 -18.71 -3.17
N LEU A 151 16.06 -17.69 -3.98
CA LEU A 151 15.47 -16.37 -3.81
C LEU A 151 14.80 -15.93 -5.11
N LEU A 152 13.62 -15.35 -5.02
CA LEU A 152 12.88 -14.78 -6.14
C LEU A 152 12.30 -13.42 -5.74
N LEU A 153 12.64 -12.38 -6.50
CA LEU A 153 11.98 -11.08 -6.44
C LEU A 153 10.78 -11.08 -7.38
N VAL A 154 9.59 -10.77 -6.86
CA VAL A 154 8.36 -10.58 -7.64
C VAL A 154 8.03 -9.10 -7.66
N VAL A 155 8.04 -8.51 -8.85
CA VAL A 155 7.76 -7.08 -9.05
C VAL A 155 6.29 -6.92 -9.42
N ALA A 156 5.48 -6.46 -8.47
CA ALA A 156 4.07 -6.16 -8.70
C ALA A 156 3.90 -4.71 -9.23
N PRO A 157 2.98 -4.47 -10.18
CA PRO A 157 2.73 -3.13 -10.68
C PRO A 157 1.86 -2.31 -9.75
N GLY A 158 2.05 -0.99 -9.74
CA GLY A 158 1.02 -0.06 -9.31
C GLY A 158 -0.09 0.03 -10.36
N LYS A 159 -1.29 0.41 -9.94
CA LYS A 159 -2.45 0.56 -10.84
C LYS A 159 -2.19 1.57 -11.96
N ALA A 160 -1.49 2.68 -11.66
CA ALA A 160 -1.16 3.71 -12.63
C ALA A 160 -0.34 3.18 -13.82
N ARG A 161 0.51 2.17 -13.61
CA ARG A 161 1.28 1.53 -14.68
C ARG A 161 0.42 0.72 -15.63
N ILE A 162 -0.61 0.08 -15.13
CA ILE A 162 -1.46 -0.83 -15.93
C ILE A 162 -2.55 -0.05 -16.69
N VAL A 163 -3.11 0.99 -16.08
CA VAL A 163 -4.18 1.79 -16.71
C VAL A 163 -3.82 3.29 -16.77
N PRO A 164 -2.66 3.68 -17.34
CA PRO A 164 -2.21 5.08 -17.36
C PRO A 164 -3.16 6.00 -18.14
N GLN A 165 -3.90 5.48 -19.10
CA GLN A 165 -4.89 6.21 -19.88
C GLN A 165 -6.09 6.69 -19.04
N LEU A 166 -6.28 6.13 -17.84
CA LEU A 166 -7.37 6.50 -16.92
C LEU A 166 -6.90 7.48 -15.82
N LEU A 167 -5.65 7.93 -15.88
CA LEU A 167 -5.15 8.96 -14.99
C LEU A 167 -5.89 10.30 -15.22
N PRO A 168 -6.04 11.14 -14.17
CA PRO A 168 -6.55 12.50 -14.35
C PRO A 168 -5.70 13.28 -15.34
N ALA A 169 -6.31 14.19 -16.10
CA ALA A 169 -5.64 14.97 -17.16
C ALA A 169 -4.34 15.67 -16.67
N ARG A 170 -4.33 16.16 -15.43
CA ARG A 170 -3.15 16.81 -14.83
C ARG A 170 -1.92 15.90 -14.70
N TYR A 171 -2.11 14.59 -14.58
CA TYR A 171 -1.05 13.59 -14.53
C TYR A 171 -0.76 13.01 -15.92
N ALA A 172 -1.79 12.77 -16.72
CA ALA A 172 -1.66 12.25 -18.08
C ALA A 172 -0.87 13.19 -19.01
N ALA A 173 -0.88 14.50 -18.73
CA ALA A 173 -0.12 15.51 -19.47
C ALA A 173 1.38 15.54 -19.11
N GLN A 174 1.81 14.84 -18.09
CA GLN A 174 3.22 14.81 -17.66
C GLN A 174 3.99 13.76 -18.43
N ALA A 175 5.19 14.12 -18.91
CA ALA A 175 6.09 13.15 -19.51
C ALA A 175 6.69 12.24 -18.41
N PRO A 176 6.62 10.91 -18.55
CA PRO A 176 7.25 10.01 -17.58
C PRO A 176 8.75 10.28 -17.46
N GLN A 177 9.22 10.36 -16.23
CA GLN A 177 10.65 10.43 -15.88
C GLN A 177 11.22 9.02 -15.69
N PRO A 178 12.54 8.85 -15.58
CA PRO A 178 13.11 7.59 -15.11
C PRO A 178 12.48 7.16 -13.80
N SER A 179 12.10 5.89 -13.67
CA SER A 179 11.42 5.37 -12.50
C SER A 179 12.26 4.35 -11.73
N ASN A 180 11.98 4.17 -10.45
CA ASN A 180 12.61 3.12 -9.65
C ASN A 180 12.38 1.73 -10.22
N TYR A 181 11.21 1.46 -10.82
CA TYR A 181 10.94 0.22 -11.53
C TYR A 181 11.97 -0.03 -12.66
N GLN A 182 12.22 0.97 -13.49
CA GLN A 182 13.21 0.83 -14.57
C GLN A 182 14.62 0.59 -14.03
N ALA A 183 15.02 1.32 -12.98
CA ALA A 183 16.33 1.16 -12.35
C ALA A 183 16.51 -0.26 -11.75
N VAL A 184 15.50 -0.75 -11.02
CA VAL A 184 15.50 -2.11 -10.44
C VAL A 184 15.59 -3.16 -11.54
N MET A 185 14.79 -3.05 -12.62
CA MET A 185 14.78 -4.05 -13.68
C MET A 185 16.08 -4.08 -14.49
N LEU A 186 16.68 -2.90 -14.75
CA LEU A 186 17.99 -2.81 -15.40
C LEU A 186 19.09 -3.42 -14.52
N ALA A 187 19.11 -3.08 -13.23
CA ALA A 187 20.07 -3.62 -12.27
C ALA A 187 19.88 -5.14 -12.09
N ALA A 188 18.64 -5.62 -11.98
CA ALA A 188 18.34 -7.03 -11.84
C ALA A 188 18.85 -7.86 -13.01
N ARG A 189 18.70 -7.36 -14.25
CA ARG A 189 19.31 -7.99 -15.45
C ARG A 189 20.83 -7.97 -15.40
N LYS A 190 21.41 -6.82 -15.08
CA LYS A 190 22.88 -6.64 -15.00
C LYS A 190 23.51 -7.59 -13.97
N TYR A 191 22.88 -7.76 -12.80
CA TYR A 191 23.41 -8.58 -11.72
C TYR A 191 22.83 -10.00 -11.68
N HIS A 192 22.10 -10.43 -12.71
CA HIS A 192 21.53 -11.78 -12.81
C HIS A 192 20.70 -12.19 -11.59
N LEU A 193 19.87 -11.29 -11.11
CA LEU A 193 18.92 -11.57 -10.04
C LEU A 193 17.74 -12.41 -10.56
N ASN A 194 17.28 -13.37 -9.78
CA ASN A 194 16.05 -14.08 -10.08
C ASN A 194 14.85 -13.14 -9.88
N VAL A 195 14.19 -12.78 -10.97
CA VAL A 195 13.04 -11.86 -10.95
C VAL A 195 11.87 -12.46 -11.71
N LEU A 196 10.67 -12.27 -11.19
CA LEU A 196 9.41 -12.37 -11.90
C LEU A 196 8.84 -10.95 -12.05
N ASP A 197 8.88 -10.42 -13.25
CA ASP A 197 8.33 -9.11 -13.60
C ASP A 197 6.82 -9.24 -13.87
N ALA A 198 6.02 -9.27 -12.80
CA ALA A 198 4.58 -9.32 -12.92
C ALA A 198 4.00 -8.02 -13.51
N ALA A 199 4.72 -6.89 -13.36
CA ALA A 199 4.32 -5.63 -13.96
C ALA A 199 4.35 -5.71 -15.51
N ALA A 200 5.46 -6.17 -16.09
CA ALA A 200 5.57 -6.35 -17.53
C ALA A 200 4.57 -7.39 -18.06
N LEU A 201 4.36 -8.50 -17.33
CA LEU A 201 3.38 -9.51 -17.73
C LEU A 201 1.95 -8.95 -17.77
N LEU A 202 1.53 -8.23 -16.75
CA LEU A 202 0.19 -7.65 -16.71
C LEU A 202 0.01 -6.56 -17.77
N GLN A 203 1.05 -5.75 -18.04
CA GLN A 203 1.02 -4.79 -19.15
C GLN A 203 0.85 -5.50 -20.52
N GLN A 204 1.54 -6.61 -20.72
CA GLN A 204 1.43 -7.39 -21.96
C GLN A 204 0.03 -8.04 -22.12
N TRP A 205 -0.57 -8.47 -21.01
CA TRP A 205 -1.84 -9.20 -21.03
C TRP A 205 -3.07 -8.28 -21.02
N GLN A 206 -2.96 -7.02 -20.60
CA GLN A 206 -4.11 -6.13 -20.38
C GLN A 206 -5.05 -6.02 -21.59
N ASP A 207 -4.50 -6.00 -22.83
CA ASP A 207 -5.29 -5.85 -24.04
C ASP A 207 -5.90 -7.18 -24.55
N THR A 208 -5.45 -8.30 -24.00
CA THR A 208 -5.90 -9.66 -24.39
C THR A 208 -6.77 -10.33 -23.32
N THR A 209 -6.79 -9.81 -22.11
CA THR A 209 -7.60 -10.35 -21.03
C THR A 209 -9.06 -9.94 -21.15
N ARG A 210 -9.94 -10.87 -20.83
CA ARG A 210 -11.40 -10.65 -20.91
C ARG A 210 -11.92 -9.71 -19.81
N PHE A 211 -11.24 -9.68 -18.66
CA PHE A 211 -11.67 -8.91 -17.49
C PHE A 211 -10.57 -7.96 -17.01
N PRO A 212 -10.94 -6.86 -16.35
CA PRO A 212 -9.97 -5.91 -15.84
C PRO A 212 -8.96 -6.55 -14.88
N LEU A 213 -7.69 -6.26 -15.08
CA LEU A 213 -6.60 -6.72 -14.22
C LEU A 213 -6.55 -5.97 -12.89
N PHE A 214 -7.09 -4.75 -12.88
CA PHE A 214 -7.30 -3.94 -11.68
C PHE A 214 -8.78 -3.55 -11.57
N PRO A 215 -9.37 -3.62 -10.36
CA PRO A 215 -10.75 -3.19 -10.15
C PRO A 215 -10.86 -1.66 -10.25
N ARG A 216 -12.06 -1.16 -10.54
CA ARG A 216 -12.33 0.29 -10.66
C ARG A 216 -11.98 1.04 -9.39
N SER A 217 -12.37 0.51 -8.25
CA SER A 217 -12.33 1.14 -6.94
C SER A 217 -11.38 0.50 -5.92
N GLY A 218 -10.56 -0.47 -6.33
CA GLY A 218 -9.54 -1.08 -5.50
C GLY A 218 -8.12 -0.66 -5.88
N THR A 219 -7.19 -0.81 -4.93
CA THR A 219 -5.77 -0.52 -5.10
C THR A 219 -5.03 -1.66 -5.78
N HIS A 220 -5.39 -2.89 -5.42
CA HIS A 220 -4.65 -4.10 -5.75
C HIS A 220 -5.04 -4.67 -7.12
N TRP A 221 -4.22 -5.54 -7.66
CA TRP A 221 -4.64 -6.42 -8.75
C TRP A 221 -5.87 -7.21 -8.35
N SER A 222 -6.78 -7.45 -9.31
CA SER A 222 -8.01 -8.19 -9.08
C SER A 222 -7.77 -9.67 -8.77
N GLY A 223 -8.76 -10.35 -8.19
CA GLY A 223 -8.70 -11.80 -8.02
C GLY A 223 -8.45 -12.56 -9.34
N TYR A 224 -8.89 -12.02 -10.47
CA TYR A 224 -8.59 -12.53 -11.80
C TYR A 224 -7.10 -12.42 -12.15
N ALA A 225 -6.52 -11.23 -11.99
CA ALA A 225 -5.10 -11.01 -12.24
C ALA A 225 -4.22 -11.82 -11.27
N THR A 226 -4.61 -11.92 -9.99
CA THR A 226 -3.92 -12.76 -9.00
C THR A 226 -3.81 -14.22 -9.48
N THR A 227 -4.88 -14.77 -10.07
CA THR A 227 -4.87 -16.15 -10.60
C THR A 227 -3.91 -16.32 -11.78
N LEU A 228 -3.85 -15.32 -12.69
CA LEU A 228 -2.91 -15.34 -13.82
C LEU A 228 -1.46 -15.28 -13.34
N ILE A 229 -1.16 -14.40 -12.40
CA ILE A 229 0.18 -14.29 -11.82
C ILE A 229 0.54 -15.51 -10.99
N ALA A 230 -0.41 -16.11 -10.25
CA ALA A 230 -0.17 -17.31 -9.46
C ALA A 230 0.36 -18.47 -10.31
N ASP A 231 -0.23 -18.72 -11.48
CA ASP A 231 0.24 -19.79 -12.38
C ASP A 231 1.72 -19.55 -12.76
N THR A 232 2.07 -18.34 -13.18
CA THR A 232 3.44 -18.01 -13.58
C THR A 232 4.41 -18.03 -12.38
N LEU A 233 3.99 -17.51 -11.23
CA LEU A 233 4.79 -17.46 -10.01
C LEU A 233 5.15 -18.86 -9.52
N PHE A 234 4.14 -19.73 -9.37
CA PHE A 234 4.38 -21.05 -8.77
C PHE A 234 5.13 -21.98 -9.73
N ARG A 235 4.92 -21.87 -11.04
CA ARG A 235 5.81 -22.53 -12.03
C ARG A 235 7.26 -22.05 -11.94
N ARG A 236 7.45 -20.74 -11.66
CA ARG A 236 8.81 -20.22 -11.45
C ARG A 236 9.44 -20.74 -10.18
N VAL A 237 8.65 -20.89 -9.11
CA VAL A 237 9.11 -21.53 -7.86
C VAL A 237 9.51 -22.97 -8.11
N GLU A 238 8.73 -23.77 -8.84
CA GLU A 238 9.05 -25.16 -9.24
C GLU A 238 10.40 -25.22 -9.97
N GLN A 239 10.59 -24.36 -10.97
CA GLN A 239 11.84 -24.32 -11.73
C GLN A 239 13.06 -24.01 -10.86
N LEU A 240 12.94 -23.08 -9.89
CA LEU A 240 14.02 -22.69 -9.01
C LEU A 240 14.32 -23.76 -7.95
N THR A 241 13.30 -24.31 -7.31
CA THR A 241 13.44 -25.27 -6.21
C THR A 241 13.61 -26.70 -6.72
N ARG A 242 13.21 -26.97 -7.97
CA ARG A 242 13.12 -28.31 -8.55
C ARG A 242 12.13 -29.22 -7.80
N HIS A 243 11.13 -28.62 -7.15
CA HIS A 243 10.04 -29.34 -6.51
C HIS A 243 8.81 -29.27 -7.41
N ASP A 244 8.14 -30.39 -7.57
CA ASP A 244 6.87 -30.50 -8.27
C ASP A 244 5.73 -30.18 -7.30
N LEU A 245 5.23 -28.95 -7.34
CA LEU A 245 4.18 -28.44 -6.45
C LEU A 245 2.81 -29.09 -6.76
N PRO A 246 1.87 -29.07 -5.81
CA PRO A 246 0.48 -29.41 -6.10
C PRO A 246 -0.06 -28.59 -7.27
N ASP A 247 -0.62 -29.27 -8.28
CA ASP A 247 -1.22 -28.60 -9.44
C ASP A 247 -2.48 -27.85 -9.08
N PHE A 248 -2.77 -26.79 -9.81
CA PHE A 248 -4.05 -26.09 -9.75
C PHE A 248 -4.49 -25.62 -11.14
N THR A 249 -5.79 -25.52 -11.35
CA THR A 249 -6.39 -25.06 -12.61
C THR A 249 -7.53 -24.09 -12.33
N SER A 250 -7.82 -23.21 -13.29
CA SER A 250 -9.01 -22.37 -13.26
C SER A 250 -10.12 -22.99 -14.11
N GLN A 251 -11.27 -23.29 -13.50
CA GLN A 251 -12.42 -23.91 -14.15
C GLN A 251 -13.63 -22.98 -14.15
N GLY A 252 -13.71 -22.08 -15.14
CA GLY A 252 -14.73 -21.07 -15.20
C GLY A 252 -14.50 -19.94 -14.18
N TYR A 253 -15.49 -19.05 -14.00
CA TYR A 253 -15.40 -17.89 -13.10
C TYR A 253 -16.79 -17.40 -12.71
N ARG A 254 -16.88 -16.79 -11.51
CA ARG A 254 -18.01 -15.96 -11.12
C ARG A 254 -17.69 -14.51 -11.48
N VAL A 255 -18.64 -13.79 -12.06
CA VAL A 255 -18.51 -12.37 -12.36
C VAL A 255 -19.29 -11.56 -11.32
N ALA A 256 -18.64 -10.63 -10.67
CA ALA A 256 -19.22 -9.66 -9.77
C ALA A 256 -19.45 -8.34 -10.53
N THR A 257 -20.70 -7.85 -10.52
CA THR A 257 -21.13 -6.58 -11.13
C THR A 257 -21.68 -5.58 -10.10
N GLU A 258 -21.90 -6.06 -8.88
CA GLU A 258 -22.41 -5.29 -7.76
C GLU A 258 -21.36 -5.20 -6.65
N ILE A 259 -21.36 -4.11 -5.91
CA ILE A 259 -20.38 -3.82 -4.86
C ILE A 259 -20.33 -4.92 -3.80
N ASP A 260 -21.51 -5.33 -3.31
CA ASP A 260 -21.62 -6.34 -2.25
C ASP A 260 -21.17 -7.74 -2.71
N SER A 261 -20.88 -7.90 -3.99
CA SER A 261 -20.33 -9.13 -4.56
C SER A 261 -18.84 -9.09 -4.81
N LEU A 262 -18.20 -7.94 -4.60
CA LEU A 262 -16.74 -7.78 -4.64
C LEU A 262 -16.10 -8.52 -3.47
N ARG A 263 -14.84 -8.89 -3.64
CA ARG A 263 -14.11 -9.68 -2.65
C ARG A 263 -12.83 -8.98 -2.25
N TYR A 264 -12.52 -9.10 -0.98
CA TYR A 264 -11.27 -8.66 -0.38
C TYR A 264 -10.98 -7.17 -0.67
N THR A 265 -9.95 -6.83 -1.43
CA THR A 265 -9.48 -5.46 -1.68
C THR A 265 -9.99 -4.86 -2.99
N ASP A 266 -10.97 -5.47 -3.66
CA ASP A 266 -11.44 -5.00 -4.96
C ASP A 266 -12.23 -3.67 -4.89
N ASP A 267 -12.57 -3.20 -3.67
CA ASP A 267 -13.21 -1.89 -3.43
C ASP A 267 -12.61 -1.09 -2.26
N ASP A 268 -11.39 -1.41 -1.84
CA ASP A 268 -10.73 -0.83 -0.67
C ASP A 268 -10.60 0.71 -0.73
N LEU A 269 -10.29 1.29 -1.89
CA LEU A 269 -10.21 2.75 -2.04
C LEU A 269 -11.59 3.41 -1.96
N GLN A 270 -12.64 2.73 -2.40
CA GLN A 270 -13.99 3.27 -2.30
C GLN A 270 -14.48 3.33 -0.86
N LEU A 271 -14.16 2.32 -0.05
CA LEU A 271 -14.55 2.28 1.36
C LEU A 271 -14.01 3.52 2.08
N ILE A 272 -12.73 3.83 1.94
CA ILE A 272 -12.12 4.98 2.60
C ILE A 272 -12.58 6.33 2.07
N LEU A 273 -13.22 6.41 0.90
CA LEU A 273 -13.84 7.64 0.42
C LEU A 273 -15.01 8.08 1.30
N ASN A 274 -15.65 7.16 2.01
CA ASN A 274 -16.80 7.49 2.87
C ASN A 274 -17.82 8.36 2.17
N LYS A 275 -18.33 7.91 1.01
CA LYS A 275 -19.40 8.58 0.24
C LYS A 275 -20.76 7.98 0.58
N ILE A 276 -21.82 8.73 0.26
CA ILE A 276 -23.20 8.26 0.37
C ILE A 276 -23.49 7.23 -0.72
N TRP A 277 -23.17 7.55 -1.98
CA TRP A 277 -23.37 6.67 -3.13
C TRP A 277 -22.05 6.07 -3.57
N LYS A 278 -22.02 4.76 -3.59
CA LYS A 278 -20.85 4.00 -4.02
C LYS A 278 -20.67 4.06 -5.55
N ILE A 279 -19.43 3.93 -6.01
CA ILE A 279 -19.10 3.84 -7.45
C ILE A 279 -19.47 2.43 -7.93
N LYS A 280 -20.19 2.33 -9.04
CA LYS A 280 -20.50 1.01 -9.63
C LYS A 280 -19.21 0.34 -10.12
N PRO A 281 -18.92 -0.92 -9.74
CA PRO A 281 -17.71 -1.60 -10.18
C PRO A 281 -17.74 -1.92 -11.68
N TYR A 282 -16.56 -2.10 -12.27
CA TYR A 282 -16.45 -2.87 -13.49
C TYR A 282 -16.81 -4.33 -13.21
N PRO A 283 -17.21 -5.12 -14.23
CA PRO A 283 -17.35 -6.56 -14.06
C PRO A 283 -16.01 -7.17 -13.64
N VAL A 284 -15.93 -7.69 -12.42
CA VAL A 284 -14.73 -8.35 -11.88
C VAL A 284 -14.95 -9.85 -11.88
N ALA A 285 -14.00 -10.59 -12.44
CA ALA A 285 -14.08 -12.04 -12.47
C ALA A 285 -13.32 -12.68 -11.30
N TYR A 286 -13.91 -13.71 -10.73
CA TYR A 286 -13.29 -14.58 -9.73
C TYR A 286 -13.24 -16.01 -10.28
N PRO A 287 -12.10 -16.44 -10.83
CA PRO A 287 -11.93 -17.80 -11.32
C PRO A 287 -12.19 -18.85 -10.23
N HIS A 288 -12.76 -19.99 -10.61
CA HIS A 288 -12.87 -21.15 -9.72
C HIS A 288 -11.54 -21.91 -9.77
N VAL A 289 -10.71 -21.73 -8.77
CA VAL A 289 -9.42 -22.42 -8.64
C VAL A 289 -9.65 -23.78 -7.99
N VAL A 290 -9.25 -24.83 -8.70
CA VAL A 290 -9.34 -26.22 -8.26
C VAL A 290 -7.92 -26.76 -8.13
N PHE A 291 -7.60 -27.29 -6.96
CA PHE A 291 -6.31 -27.92 -6.67
C PHE A 291 -6.40 -29.42 -6.98
N GLY A 292 -5.39 -29.93 -7.66
CA GLY A 292 -5.25 -31.34 -8.00
C GLY A 292 -4.86 -32.22 -6.80
N PRO A 293 -4.73 -33.52 -7.02
CA PRO A 293 -4.26 -34.47 -6.00
C PRO A 293 -2.81 -34.16 -5.60
N GLU A 294 -2.50 -34.33 -4.32
CA GLU A 294 -1.15 -34.08 -3.77
C GLU A 294 -0.20 -35.30 -3.90
N THR A 295 -0.65 -36.41 -4.45
CA THR A 295 0.15 -37.64 -4.60
C THR A 295 1.34 -37.38 -5.52
N GLY A 296 2.56 -37.62 -5.02
CA GLY A 296 3.80 -37.38 -5.75
C GLY A 296 4.24 -35.92 -5.79
N LYS A 297 3.43 -35.01 -5.24
CA LYS A 297 3.74 -33.58 -5.17
C LYS A 297 4.44 -33.19 -3.86
N ARG A 298 5.19 -32.10 -3.90
CA ARG A 298 5.93 -31.59 -2.72
C ARG A 298 5.61 -30.11 -2.49
N ARG A 299 5.08 -29.79 -1.33
CA ARG A 299 4.93 -28.39 -0.88
C ARG A 299 6.28 -27.81 -0.54
N VAL A 300 6.45 -26.49 -0.68
CA VAL A 300 7.68 -25.77 -0.37
C VAL A 300 7.61 -25.08 0.97
N ASN A 301 8.73 -25.08 1.71
CA ASN A 301 8.92 -24.26 2.88
C ASN A 301 9.32 -22.85 2.43
N ALA A 302 8.35 -21.97 2.24
CA ALA A 302 8.56 -20.61 1.76
C ALA A 302 8.64 -19.60 2.91
N LEU A 303 9.54 -18.62 2.76
CA LEU A 303 9.46 -17.35 3.48
C LEU A 303 9.06 -16.28 2.48
N VAL A 304 7.86 -15.72 2.65
CA VAL A 304 7.35 -14.62 1.83
C VAL A 304 7.55 -13.31 2.60
N ILE A 305 8.16 -12.32 1.97
CA ILE A 305 8.31 -10.96 2.49
C ILE A 305 7.67 -10.03 1.48
N GLY A 306 6.72 -9.23 1.89
CA GLY A 306 6.04 -8.38 0.91
C GLY A 306 5.03 -7.43 1.50
N ASP A 307 4.52 -6.57 0.64
CA ASP A 307 3.41 -5.68 0.94
C ASP A 307 2.05 -6.40 0.79
N SER A 308 0.98 -5.62 0.85
CA SER A 308 -0.39 -6.14 0.77
C SER A 308 -0.72 -6.88 -0.54
N PHE A 309 0.04 -6.69 -1.62
CA PHE A 309 -0.14 -7.47 -2.85
C PHE A 309 0.16 -8.95 -2.66
N ALA A 310 1.10 -9.30 -1.77
CA ALA A 310 1.38 -10.69 -1.41
C ALA A 310 0.21 -11.38 -0.71
N GLN A 311 -0.65 -10.62 -0.02
CA GLN A 311 -1.83 -11.16 0.66
C GLN A 311 -2.88 -11.70 -0.31
N SER A 312 -2.90 -11.24 -1.55
CA SER A 312 -3.84 -11.69 -2.57
C SER A 312 -3.77 -13.20 -2.81
N PHE A 313 -2.58 -13.80 -2.65
CA PHE A 313 -2.36 -15.22 -2.88
C PHE A 313 -2.95 -16.14 -1.78
N TYR A 314 -3.41 -15.63 -0.67
CA TYR A 314 -4.10 -16.45 0.33
C TYR A 314 -5.51 -15.93 0.67
N ASN A 315 -5.81 -14.66 0.36
CA ASN A 315 -7.12 -14.07 0.61
C ASN A 315 -8.14 -14.33 -0.52
N PHE A 316 -7.73 -14.19 -1.78
CA PHE A 316 -8.60 -14.54 -2.91
C PHE A 316 -8.73 -16.05 -3.06
N TYR A 317 -7.62 -16.79 -2.93
CA TYR A 317 -7.51 -18.23 -3.14
C TYR A 317 -6.48 -18.81 -2.15
N PRO A 318 -6.66 -20.07 -1.72
CA PRO A 318 -5.81 -20.68 -0.69
C PRO A 318 -4.47 -21.19 -1.24
N TYR A 319 -3.74 -20.37 -2.06
CA TYR A 319 -2.46 -20.81 -2.63
C TYR A 319 -1.43 -21.13 -1.57
N TYR A 320 -1.26 -20.28 -0.54
CA TYR A 320 -0.28 -20.52 0.52
C TYR A 320 -0.62 -21.78 1.31
N GLN A 321 -1.89 -21.98 1.65
CA GLN A 321 -2.36 -23.16 2.38
C GLN A 321 -2.18 -24.47 1.61
N LYS A 322 -2.23 -24.40 0.28
CA LYS A 322 -2.17 -25.59 -0.60
C LYS A 322 -0.77 -25.90 -1.10
N LEU A 323 0.06 -24.88 -1.32
CA LEU A 323 1.36 -25.02 -1.98
C LEU A 323 2.54 -24.95 -1.01
N PHE A 324 2.32 -24.42 0.20
CA PHE A 324 3.37 -24.25 1.20
C PHE A 324 3.24 -25.25 2.34
N THR A 325 4.38 -25.55 2.97
CA THR A 325 4.42 -26.39 4.18
C THR A 325 3.92 -25.59 5.40
N PRO A 326 3.56 -26.23 6.52
CA PRO A 326 3.12 -25.53 7.75
C PRO A 326 4.18 -24.59 8.35
N GLU A 327 5.46 -24.82 8.05
CA GLU A 327 6.57 -24.00 8.53
C GLU A 327 6.75 -22.70 7.72
N ALA A 328 6.08 -22.59 6.57
CA ALA A 328 6.16 -21.39 5.76
C ALA A 328 5.59 -20.17 6.49
N ARG A 329 6.13 -19.00 6.17
CA ARG A 329 5.73 -17.73 6.80
C ARG A 329 5.54 -16.65 5.74
N TYR A 330 4.58 -15.75 5.99
CA TYR A 330 4.51 -14.47 5.30
C TYR A 330 4.73 -13.34 6.31
N TRP A 331 5.72 -12.51 6.03
CA TRP A 331 6.05 -11.31 6.78
C TRP A 331 5.58 -10.08 6.02
N ALA A 332 4.55 -9.43 6.55
CA ALA A 332 4.02 -8.20 5.99
C ALA A 332 5.00 -7.05 6.28
N ASN A 333 5.49 -6.40 5.23
CA ASN A 333 6.45 -5.28 5.26
C ASN A 333 7.71 -5.56 6.11
N TYR A 334 8.07 -6.84 6.30
CA TYR A 334 9.16 -7.25 7.18
C TYR A 334 8.96 -6.80 8.65
N GLU A 335 7.72 -6.54 9.03
CA GLU A 335 7.36 -6.03 10.36
C GLU A 335 6.56 -7.06 11.16
N TYR A 336 5.56 -7.67 10.54
CA TYR A 336 4.63 -8.60 11.18
C TYR A 336 4.66 -9.97 10.53
N VAL A 337 4.64 -11.03 11.35
CA VAL A 337 4.29 -12.39 10.91
C VAL A 337 2.78 -12.44 10.70
N PHE A 338 2.36 -12.31 9.46
CA PHE A 338 0.96 -12.14 9.10
C PHE A 338 0.27 -13.45 8.74
N TRP A 339 1.02 -14.42 8.22
CA TRP A 339 0.47 -15.72 7.88
C TRP A 339 1.48 -16.85 8.20
N PRO A 340 1.00 -18.01 8.71
CA PRO A 340 -0.36 -18.23 9.21
C PRO A 340 -0.64 -17.45 10.48
N ALA A 341 -1.93 -17.14 10.74
CA ALA A 341 -2.33 -16.34 11.90
C ALA A 341 -2.07 -17.01 13.25
N ASP A 342 -1.99 -18.34 13.28
CA ASP A 342 -1.71 -19.20 14.42
C ASP A 342 -0.24 -19.64 14.48
N ALA A 343 0.66 -18.92 13.81
CA ALA A 343 2.10 -19.21 13.85
C ALA A 343 2.59 -19.22 15.31
N PRO A 344 3.42 -20.21 15.71
CA PRO A 344 3.91 -20.31 17.09
C PRO A 344 4.97 -19.27 17.42
N ASP A 345 5.50 -18.57 16.41
CA ASP A 345 6.55 -17.56 16.52
C ASP A 345 5.98 -16.24 17.07
N SER A 346 6.86 -15.29 17.42
CA SER A 346 6.47 -13.91 17.70
C SER A 346 5.72 -13.31 16.51
N HIS A 347 4.69 -12.50 16.78
CA HIS A 347 3.99 -11.75 15.74
C HIS A 347 4.83 -10.60 15.16
N MET A 348 5.92 -10.19 15.82
CA MET A 348 6.82 -9.14 15.37
C MET A 348 8.09 -9.76 14.80
N VAL A 349 8.41 -9.44 13.55
CA VAL A 349 9.62 -9.96 12.87
C VAL A 349 10.92 -9.56 13.59
N ARG A 350 10.95 -8.35 14.18
CA ARG A 350 12.11 -7.86 14.95
C ARG A 350 12.50 -8.74 16.14
N ASP A 351 11.55 -9.52 16.67
CA ASP A 351 11.79 -10.42 17.82
C ASP A 351 12.33 -11.80 17.37
N LEU A 352 12.39 -12.06 16.05
CA LEU A 352 12.81 -13.32 15.48
C LEU A 352 14.32 -13.32 15.15
N ASN A 353 14.95 -14.48 15.28
CA ASN A 353 16.32 -14.65 14.82
C ASN A 353 16.37 -14.93 13.31
N LEU A 354 16.80 -13.95 12.52
CA LEU A 354 16.80 -14.03 11.05
C LEU A 354 17.55 -15.26 10.53
N ARG A 355 18.70 -15.62 11.11
CA ARG A 355 19.47 -16.81 10.69
C ARG A 355 18.65 -18.09 10.86
N GLN A 356 17.96 -18.25 11.98
CA GLN A 356 17.09 -19.40 12.23
C GLN A 356 15.92 -19.42 11.24
N GLN A 357 15.31 -18.28 10.98
CA GLN A 357 14.19 -18.16 10.05
C GLN A 357 14.56 -18.44 8.59
N LEU A 358 15.81 -18.24 8.19
CA LEU A 358 16.31 -18.58 6.87
C LEU A 358 16.76 -20.04 6.74
N THR A 359 17.00 -20.72 7.86
CA THR A 359 17.47 -22.11 7.85
C THR A 359 16.33 -23.05 7.42
N GLY A 360 16.64 -23.96 6.47
CA GLY A 360 15.69 -24.97 5.99
C GLY A 360 14.57 -24.44 5.10
N ARG A 361 14.66 -23.19 4.62
CA ARG A 361 13.73 -22.69 3.59
C ARG A 361 14.10 -23.27 2.23
N ASP A 362 13.08 -23.66 1.46
CA ASP A 362 13.27 -24.00 0.05
C ASP A 362 13.37 -22.71 -0.80
N VAL A 363 12.59 -21.68 -0.44
CA VAL A 363 12.55 -20.41 -1.18
C VAL A 363 12.25 -19.22 -0.28
N VAL A 364 12.89 -18.08 -0.57
CA VAL A 364 12.54 -16.75 -0.09
C VAL A 364 11.91 -16.00 -1.25
N LEU A 365 10.66 -15.55 -1.09
CA LEU A 365 9.93 -14.73 -2.04
C LEU A 365 9.86 -13.30 -1.52
N ILE A 366 10.39 -12.34 -2.29
CA ILE A 366 10.18 -10.91 -2.01
C ILE A 366 9.15 -10.41 -3.00
N ILE A 367 7.97 -10.03 -2.53
CA ILE A 367 6.88 -9.51 -3.37
C ILE A 367 6.72 -8.03 -3.05
N ALA A 368 7.12 -7.17 -3.97
CA ALA A 368 7.10 -5.73 -3.77
C ALA A 368 6.41 -5.02 -4.92
N THR A 369 5.49 -4.11 -4.58
CA THR A 369 4.87 -3.21 -5.54
C THR A 369 5.83 -2.08 -5.89
N GLU A 370 5.86 -1.64 -7.14
CA GLU A 370 6.78 -0.58 -7.59
C GLU A 370 6.69 0.70 -6.74
N GLN A 371 5.52 1.04 -6.23
CA GLN A 371 5.30 2.19 -5.35
C GLN A 371 6.03 2.08 -3.99
N ASN A 372 6.46 0.88 -3.61
CA ASN A 372 7.20 0.60 -2.37
C ASN A 372 8.70 0.38 -2.63
N PHE A 373 9.20 0.66 -3.82
CA PHE A 373 10.62 0.43 -4.14
C PHE A 373 11.58 1.32 -3.36
N GLY A 374 11.14 2.51 -2.92
CA GLY A 374 11.90 3.30 -1.96
C GLY A 374 12.29 2.49 -0.70
N GLN A 375 11.52 1.46 -0.38
CA GLN A 375 11.76 0.52 0.71
C GLN A 375 11.85 -0.93 0.20
N LEU A 376 12.44 -1.16 -0.97
CA LEU A 376 12.54 -2.49 -1.58
C LEU A 376 13.08 -3.53 -0.58
N GLY A 377 12.28 -4.57 -0.33
CA GLY A 377 12.59 -5.61 0.66
C GLY A 377 12.34 -5.21 2.11
N PHE A 378 11.82 -4.00 2.38
CA PHE A 378 11.31 -3.54 3.69
C PHE A 378 12.33 -3.69 4.84
N GLY A 379 13.64 -3.52 4.56
CA GLY A 379 14.72 -3.73 5.53
C GLY A 379 15.31 -5.14 5.56
N PHE A 380 14.62 -6.14 5.03
CA PHE A 380 15.13 -7.52 4.96
C PHE A 380 16.44 -7.61 4.19
N ILE A 381 16.56 -6.91 3.05
CA ILE A 381 17.74 -6.97 2.18
C ILE A 381 19.00 -6.58 2.97
N ASP A 382 18.91 -5.49 3.72
CA ASP A 382 20.07 -4.98 4.47
C ASP A 382 20.43 -5.87 5.65
N GLN A 383 19.45 -6.37 6.38
CA GLN A 383 19.69 -7.28 7.48
C GLN A 383 20.24 -8.64 7.00
N ALA A 384 19.69 -9.20 5.93
CA ALA A 384 20.19 -10.44 5.34
C ALA A 384 21.59 -10.25 4.72
N TYR A 385 21.85 -9.12 4.07
CA TYR A 385 23.16 -8.79 3.55
C TYR A 385 24.22 -8.75 4.66
N ARG A 386 23.94 -8.04 5.76
CA ARG A 386 24.82 -7.96 6.92
C ARG A 386 25.00 -9.31 7.62
N LEU A 387 24.00 -10.16 7.60
CA LEU A 387 24.06 -11.51 8.15
C LEU A 387 25.07 -12.39 7.40
N PHE A 388 25.15 -12.27 6.08
CA PHE A 388 26.03 -13.05 5.22
C PHE A 388 27.38 -12.38 4.97
N ARG A 389 27.43 -11.05 5.05
CA ARG A 389 28.63 -10.24 4.88
C ARG A 389 28.73 -9.22 6.01
N PRO A 390 29.31 -9.60 7.17
CA PRO A 390 29.53 -8.66 8.25
C PRO A 390 30.41 -7.48 7.81
N VAL A 391 30.02 -6.27 8.19
CA VAL A 391 30.73 -5.03 7.87
C VAL A 391 32.10 -5.04 8.56
N SER A 392 33.18 -4.84 7.81
CA SER A 392 34.53 -4.73 8.37
C SER A 392 34.68 -3.42 9.17
N VAL A 393 35.74 -3.33 9.99
CA VAL A 393 36.00 -2.11 10.76
C VAL A 393 36.27 -0.93 9.83
N ASP A 394 37.08 -1.13 8.79
CA ASP A 394 37.43 -0.08 7.83
C ASP A 394 36.19 0.42 7.04
N GLU A 395 35.34 -0.50 6.63
CA GLU A 395 34.07 -0.21 5.96
C GLU A 395 33.15 0.63 6.89
N ARG A 396 33.05 0.26 8.17
CA ARG A 396 32.27 1.03 9.15
C ARG A 396 32.79 2.45 9.32
N VAL A 397 34.12 2.62 9.41
CA VAL A 397 34.76 3.95 9.52
C VAL A 397 34.47 4.78 8.27
N GLY A 398 34.57 4.17 7.09
CA GLY A 398 34.30 4.84 5.82
C GLY A 398 32.82 5.30 5.69
N ILE A 399 31.88 4.43 6.06
CA ILE A 399 30.45 4.73 6.07
C ILE A 399 30.14 5.87 7.07
N GLU A 400 30.70 5.80 8.28
CA GLU A 400 30.49 6.82 9.29
C GLU A 400 31.02 8.21 8.87
N LYS A 401 32.12 8.23 8.14
CA LYS A 401 32.65 9.47 7.56
C LYS A 401 31.68 10.06 6.53
N LEU A 402 31.19 9.25 5.61
CA LEU A 402 30.23 9.69 4.60
C LEU A 402 28.90 10.12 5.24
N TYR A 403 28.44 9.45 6.28
CA TYR A 403 27.26 9.83 7.02
C TYR A 403 27.38 11.22 7.64
N LYS A 404 28.52 11.52 8.29
CA LYS A 404 28.79 12.85 8.81
C LYS A 404 28.83 13.93 7.72
N GLU A 405 29.46 13.61 6.58
CA GLU A 405 29.48 14.53 5.43
C GLU A 405 28.07 14.81 4.86
N LEU A 406 27.17 13.82 4.90
CA LEU A 406 25.78 13.99 4.50
C LEU A 406 24.99 14.79 5.53
N GLN A 407 25.20 14.55 6.82
CA GLN A 407 24.59 15.33 7.90
C GLN A 407 24.97 16.82 7.83
N GLU A 408 26.25 17.13 7.55
CA GLU A 408 26.71 18.51 7.41
C GLU A 408 26.08 19.25 6.20
N LYS A 409 25.65 18.50 5.20
CA LYS A 409 24.98 19.05 3.99
C LYS A 409 23.45 19.08 4.10
N ALA A 410 22.89 18.39 5.08
CA ALA A 410 21.44 18.35 5.29
C ALA A 410 20.95 19.71 5.83
N THR A 411 19.76 20.10 5.43
CA THR A 411 19.13 21.33 5.93
C THR A 411 18.74 21.17 7.40
N TRP A 412 18.60 22.29 8.12
CA TRP A 412 18.24 22.28 9.55
C TRP A 412 16.91 21.54 9.82
N GLU A 413 15.95 21.63 8.90
CA GLU A 413 14.67 20.92 8.96
C GLU A 413 14.82 19.41 8.80
N GLU A 414 15.77 18.96 7.97
CA GLU A 414 16.11 17.55 7.80
C GLU A 414 16.87 16.95 9.01
N MET A 415 17.52 17.77 9.82
CA MET A 415 18.36 17.29 10.93
C MET A 415 17.61 17.09 12.26
N HIS A 416 16.45 17.74 12.47
CA HIS A 416 15.88 17.85 13.82
C HIS A 416 14.60 17.07 14.06
N ASN A 417 14.03 16.38 13.07
CA ASN A 417 12.66 15.91 13.21
C ASN A 417 12.39 14.43 12.98
N ASP A 418 13.36 13.54 12.67
CA ASP A 418 12.93 12.16 12.54
C ASP A 418 14.08 11.14 12.60
N GLU A 419 13.93 10.09 13.43
CA GLU A 419 14.74 8.86 13.37
C GLU A 419 14.78 8.28 11.95
N GLN A 420 13.70 8.40 11.19
CA GLN A 420 13.59 7.95 9.80
C GLN A 420 14.54 8.73 8.87
N ILE A 421 14.72 10.04 9.08
CA ILE A 421 15.65 10.84 8.27
C ILE A 421 17.10 10.45 8.58
N GLN A 422 17.44 10.24 9.84
CA GLN A 422 18.78 9.79 10.25
C GLN A 422 19.09 8.39 9.68
N GLN A 423 18.12 7.49 9.70
CA GLN A 423 18.24 6.17 9.09
C GLN A 423 18.44 6.29 7.57
N HIS A 424 17.67 7.14 6.88
CA HIS A 424 17.80 7.38 5.44
C HIS A 424 19.17 7.96 5.06
N LEU A 425 19.69 8.90 5.83
CA LEU A 425 21.04 9.45 5.62
C LEU A 425 22.13 8.38 5.82
N HIS A 426 21.96 7.51 6.79
CA HIS A 426 22.89 6.40 7.02
C HIS A 426 22.84 5.38 5.88
N GLU A 427 21.66 4.99 5.43
CA GLU A 427 21.46 4.11 4.27
C GLU A 427 22.08 4.71 3.00
N ARG A 428 21.96 6.01 2.81
CA ARG A 428 22.58 6.74 1.71
C ARG A 428 24.10 6.77 1.81
N ALA A 429 24.66 6.93 3.01
CA ALA A 429 26.11 6.84 3.23
C ALA A 429 26.65 5.45 2.91
N GLU A 430 25.96 4.40 3.37
CA GLU A 430 26.27 3.01 3.02
C GLU A 430 26.23 2.78 1.51
N SER A 431 25.20 3.32 0.85
CA SER A 431 25.02 3.23 -0.59
C SER A 431 26.17 3.87 -1.38
N ILE A 432 26.60 5.06 -0.95
CA ILE A 432 27.73 5.77 -1.55
C ILE A 432 29.04 5.00 -1.31
N TYR A 433 29.24 4.51 -0.10
CA TYR A 433 30.44 3.73 0.25
C TYR A 433 30.58 2.49 -0.64
N ASP A 434 29.54 1.71 -0.76
CA ASP A 434 29.54 0.51 -1.58
C ASP A 434 29.72 0.86 -3.08
N HIS A 435 29.19 1.99 -3.54
CA HIS A 435 29.40 2.45 -4.93
C HIS A 435 30.85 2.79 -5.22
N LEU A 436 31.56 3.30 -4.24
CA LEU A 436 32.96 3.72 -4.38
C LEU A 436 33.94 2.53 -4.25
N HIS A 437 33.56 1.45 -3.56
CA HIS A 437 34.46 0.38 -3.14
C HIS A 437 34.08 -1.02 -3.67
N LEU A 438 32.91 -1.18 -4.30
CA LEU A 438 32.40 -2.39 -4.92
C LEU A 438 32.13 -2.24 -6.41
#